data_b94b0f2784819aefd40b4757d7fec8ce
#
_entry.id   b94b0f2784819aefd40b4757d7fec8ce
#
_cell.length_a   1.000
_cell.length_b   1.000
_cell.length_c   1.000
_cell.angle_alpha   90.00
_cell.angle_beta   90.00
_cell.angle_gamma   90.00
#
_symmetry.space_group_name_H-M   'P 1'
#
loop_
_entity.id
_entity.type
_entity.pdbx_description
1 polymer ?
#
loop_
_entity_poly.entity_id
_entity_poly.type
_entity_poly.pdbx_seq_one_letter_code
_entity_poly.pdbx_strand_id
1 'polypeptide(L)'
;MIIGIVAGIVIGAALTYATGLAKLFLAPYGSSAEYKGSESATAPDLATGEWINSEPLKLADLRGRVVLIDFWTFGCYNCRNTLPIVKSWNDRYRPRGLTIIGVHSPEFDDERKVENLRREITSLGIRYPVVTDNDYQIWNAYKVEAWPTVFLLDKQGRIRWMHVGEGDYKEAERLIQKLLAEEPPLENK
;
A
#
# COMPACT_ATOMS: atom_id res chain seq x y z
N MET A 1 12.99 -31.32 70.60
CA MET A 1 12.60 -32.10 69.42
C MET A 1 11.50 -31.37 68.72
N ILE A 2 11.87 -30.43 67.88
CA ILE A 2 10.93 -29.62 67.08
C ILE A 2 11.52 -29.46 65.68
N ILE A 3 10.89 -30.07 64.73
CA ILE A 3 11.21 -29.97 63.30
C ILE A 3 10.45 -28.72 62.76
N GLY A 4 11.18 -27.72 62.45
CA GLY A 4 10.63 -26.49 61.83
C GLY A 4 10.66 -26.56 60.33
N ILE A 5 9.52 -26.29 59.74
CA ILE A 5 9.18 -26.23 58.35
C ILE A 5 9.85 -24.98 57.75
N VAL A 6 10.59 -25.14 56.67
CA VAL A 6 10.90 -24.07 55.74
C VAL A 6 10.39 -24.49 54.36
N ALA A 7 9.19 -24.07 54.04
CA ALA A 7 8.65 -24.11 52.69
C ALA A 7 8.04 -22.75 52.41
N GLY A 8 8.46 -22.14 51.34
CA GLY A 8 7.79 -20.96 50.84
C GLY A 8 8.74 -19.84 50.46
N ILE A 9 8.77 -19.55 49.21
CA ILE A 9 9.12 -18.40 48.41
C ILE A 9 10.09 -18.78 47.28
N VAL A 10 9.58 -19.46 46.26
CA VAL A 10 10.09 -19.38 44.90
C VAL A 10 8.90 -19.62 43.95
N ILE A 11 7.90 -18.76 43.99
CA ILE A 11 6.88 -18.66 42.93
C ILE A 11 6.52 -17.18 42.82
N GLY A 12 7.25 -16.44 42.03
CA GLY A 12 6.91 -15.02 41.87
C GLY A 12 7.62 -14.29 40.73
N ALA A 13 8.60 -14.92 40.08
CA ALA A 13 9.40 -14.21 39.06
C ALA A 13 9.26 -14.77 37.63
N ALA A 14 8.49 -15.84 37.42
CA ALA A 14 8.38 -16.45 36.09
C ALA A 14 7.14 -16.05 35.29
N LEU A 15 6.22 -15.24 35.83
CA LEU A 15 4.94 -14.91 35.17
C LEU A 15 4.91 -13.55 34.49
N THR A 16 5.93 -12.71 34.64
CA THR A 16 5.94 -11.35 34.05
C THR A 16 6.72 -11.25 32.74
N TYR A 17 7.44 -12.28 32.33
CA TYR A 17 8.17 -12.27 31.03
C TYR A 17 7.38 -12.86 29.84
N ALA A 18 6.28 -13.55 30.08
CA ALA A 18 5.49 -14.22 29.04
C ALA A 18 4.46 -13.31 28.35
N THR A 19 4.14 -12.13 28.93
CA THR A 19 3.10 -11.24 28.38
C THR A 19 3.64 -10.18 27.41
N GLY A 20 4.96 -10.00 27.35
CA GLY A 20 5.60 -9.01 26.45
C GLY A 20 5.88 -9.53 25.04
N LEU A 21 6.13 -10.83 24.90
CA LEU A 21 6.49 -11.41 23.60
C LEU A 21 5.29 -11.89 22.76
N ALA A 22 4.13 -12.09 23.38
CA ALA A 22 2.93 -12.52 22.66
C ALA A 22 2.26 -11.41 21.84
N LYS A 23 2.60 -10.13 22.07
CA LYS A 23 2.07 -9.00 21.29
C LYS A 23 2.84 -8.72 19.99
N LEU A 24 3.99 -9.35 19.79
CA LEU A 24 4.83 -9.10 18.62
C LEU A 24 4.52 -10.01 17.43
N PHE A 25 3.69 -11.05 17.60
CA PHE A 25 3.45 -12.07 16.55
C PHE A 25 2.00 -12.19 16.09
N LEU A 26 1.11 -11.29 16.51
CA LEU A 26 -0.30 -11.32 16.08
C LEU A 26 -0.76 -9.93 15.62
N ALA A 27 0.00 -9.26 14.75
CA ALA A 27 -0.62 -8.28 13.89
C ALA A 27 -1.45 -9.07 12.87
N PRO A 28 -2.78 -8.90 12.81
CA PRO A 28 -3.55 -9.59 11.80
C PRO A 28 -3.05 -9.12 10.43
N TYR A 29 -2.67 -10.06 9.57
CA TYR A 29 -2.46 -9.83 8.15
C TYR A 29 -3.72 -9.14 7.61
N GLY A 30 -3.56 -7.92 7.10
CA GLY A 30 -4.70 -7.10 6.66
C GLY A 30 -5.08 -5.97 7.63
N SER A 31 -4.16 -5.46 8.46
CA SER A 31 -4.46 -4.26 9.24
C SER A 31 -4.34 -3.02 8.38
N SER A 32 -5.47 -2.37 8.09
CA SER A 32 -5.49 -0.98 7.65
C SER A 32 -4.98 -0.12 8.81
N ALA A 33 -3.80 0.44 8.65
CA ALA A 33 -3.37 1.53 9.50
C ALA A 33 -3.76 2.83 8.77
N GLU A 34 -4.61 3.65 9.38
CA GLU A 34 -4.61 5.07 9.06
C GLU A 34 -3.14 5.50 9.16
N TYR A 35 -2.56 5.96 8.05
CA TYR A 35 -1.14 6.31 8.02
C TYR A 35 -0.89 7.43 9.03
N LYS A 36 -0.39 7.06 10.21
CA LYS A 36 0.02 7.98 11.29
C LYS A 36 1.41 8.56 11.06
N GLY A 37 1.91 8.52 9.82
CA GLY A 37 3.03 9.35 9.42
C GLY A 37 2.60 10.82 9.57
N SER A 38 3.54 11.69 9.95
CA SER A 38 3.26 13.12 10.16
C SER A 38 2.29 13.61 9.06
N GLU A 39 1.24 14.33 9.44
CA GLU A 39 0.14 14.79 8.55
C GLU A 39 0.58 15.58 7.31
N SER A 40 1.88 15.67 7.04
CA SER A 40 2.54 16.42 5.98
C SER A 40 3.47 15.61 5.08
N ALA A 41 3.60 14.30 5.22
CA ALA A 41 4.56 13.56 4.41
C ALA A 41 4.12 13.55 2.94
N THR A 42 4.84 14.32 2.11
CA THR A 42 4.71 14.23 0.65
C THR A 42 5.15 12.84 0.20
N ALA A 43 4.36 12.22 -0.67
CA ALA A 43 4.69 10.91 -1.23
C ALA A 43 5.99 10.99 -2.06
N PRO A 44 6.87 9.97 -1.98
CA PRO A 44 8.03 9.85 -2.86
C PRO A 44 7.61 9.80 -4.33
N ASP A 45 8.43 10.33 -5.23
CA ASP A 45 8.14 10.30 -6.67
C ASP A 45 8.29 8.89 -7.26
N LEU A 46 7.69 8.68 -8.44
CA LEU A 46 7.64 7.40 -9.16
C LEU A 46 8.58 7.42 -10.39
N ALA A 47 9.66 8.18 -10.35
CA ALA A 47 10.43 8.61 -11.51
C ALA A 47 11.32 7.53 -12.16
N THR A 48 11.24 6.27 -11.76
CA THR A 48 12.11 5.19 -12.26
C THR A 48 11.28 4.14 -13.00
N GLY A 49 11.88 3.48 -14.00
CA GLY A 49 11.25 2.37 -14.69
C GLY A 49 10.57 2.72 -16.01
N GLU A 50 10.12 1.67 -16.69
CA GLU A 50 9.38 1.77 -17.95
C GLU A 50 7.87 1.92 -17.65
N TRP A 51 7.22 2.84 -18.38
CA TRP A 51 5.78 3.09 -18.24
C TRP A 51 4.99 2.36 -19.32
N ILE A 52 3.85 1.81 -18.91
CA ILE A 52 2.89 1.09 -19.76
C ILE A 52 1.52 1.76 -19.57
N ASN A 53 0.76 1.90 -20.64
CA ASN A 53 -0.54 2.59 -20.73
C ASN A 53 -0.48 4.11 -20.52
N SER A 54 0.69 4.71 -20.40
CA SER A 54 0.87 6.18 -20.36
C SER A 54 2.31 6.55 -20.67
N GLU A 55 2.53 7.84 -20.96
CA GLU A 55 3.84 8.47 -20.81
C GLU A 55 4.24 8.52 -19.35
N PRO A 56 5.55 8.70 -19.02
CA PRO A 56 6.01 8.85 -17.66
C PRO A 56 5.26 9.93 -16.88
N LEU A 57 4.76 9.58 -15.69
CA LEU A 57 4.04 10.49 -14.80
C LEU A 57 4.92 10.92 -13.64
N LYS A 58 4.83 12.20 -13.27
CA LYS A 58 5.41 12.73 -12.02
C LYS A 58 4.28 13.08 -11.06
N LEU A 59 4.43 12.77 -9.78
CA LEU A 59 3.42 13.12 -8.79
C LEU A 59 3.20 14.64 -8.67
N ALA A 60 4.21 15.43 -8.99
CA ALA A 60 4.08 16.89 -9.07
C ALA A 60 3.05 17.35 -10.10
N ASP A 61 2.95 16.65 -11.25
CA ASP A 61 2.03 16.98 -12.34
C ASP A 61 0.60 16.49 -12.06
N LEU A 62 0.43 15.69 -11.01
CA LEU A 62 -0.86 15.17 -10.56
C LEU A 62 -1.49 15.98 -9.41
N ARG A 63 -0.94 17.15 -9.08
CA ARG A 63 -1.55 18.05 -8.10
C ARG A 63 -2.98 18.41 -8.52
N GLY A 64 -3.88 18.49 -7.55
CA GLY A 64 -5.32 18.65 -7.80
C GLY A 64 -6.07 17.34 -8.06
N ARG A 65 -5.37 16.21 -8.23
CA ARG A 65 -5.96 14.88 -8.37
C ARG A 65 -5.74 14.04 -7.12
N VAL A 66 -6.66 13.14 -6.84
CA VAL A 66 -6.48 12.05 -5.87
C VAL A 66 -5.70 10.95 -6.58
N VAL A 67 -4.66 10.42 -5.95
CA VAL A 67 -3.82 9.38 -6.54
C VAL A 67 -3.88 8.11 -5.69
N LEU A 68 -4.14 6.97 -6.33
CA LEU A 68 -4.03 5.65 -5.71
C LEU A 68 -2.81 4.96 -6.33
N ILE A 69 -1.86 4.57 -5.49
CA ILE A 69 -0.67 3.81 -5.90
C ILE A 69 -0.86 2.38 -5.42
N ASP A 70 -0.82 1.43 -6.35
CA ASP A 70 -1.02 0.00 -6.12
C ASP A 70 0.28 -0.74 -6.40
N PHE A 71 0.96 -1.21 -5.35
CA PHE A 71 2.14 -2.08 -5.45
C PHE A 71 1.69 -3.51 -5.66
N TRP A 72 2.04 -4.08 -6.80
CA TRP A 72 1.56 -5.37 -7.24
C TRP A 72 2.59 -6.12 -8.09
N THR A 73 2.33 -7.39 -8.32
CA THR A 73 2.96 -8.17 -9.38
C THR A 73 1.96 -9.15 -9.98
N PHE A 74 2.17 -9.57 -11.22
CA PHE A 74 1.20 -10.40 -11.91
C PHE A 74 1.16 -11.86 -11.41
N GLY A 75 2.24 -12.36 -10.78
CA GLY A 75 2.29 -13.69 -10.15
C GLY A 75 1.63 -13.74 -8.77
N CYS A 76 1.44 -12.61 -8.13
CA CYS A 76 0.87 -12.52 -6.79
C CYS A 76 -0.63 -12.85 -6.79
N TYR A 77 -1.00 -13.92 -6.09
CA TYR A 77 -2.39 -14.39 -5.99
C TYR A 77 -3.31 -13.31 -5.39
N ASN A 78 -2.93 -12.74 -4.25
CA ASN A 78 -3.70 -11.71 -3.56
C ASN A 78 -3.87 -10.44 -4.41
N CYS A 79 -2.83 -10.06 -5.18
CA CYS A 79 -2.93 -8.93 -6.10
C CYS A 79 -3.98 -9.18 -7.19
N ARG A 80 -4.02 -10.40 -7.73
CA ARG A 80 -5.04 -10.76 -8.73
C ARG A 80 -6.45 -10.70 -8.19
N ASN A 81 -6.65 -11.02 -6.91
CA ASN A 81 -7.96 -10.92 -6.23
C ASN A 81 -8.39 -9.46 -6.04
N THR A 82 -7.44 -8.51 -5.86
CA THR A 82 -7.76 -7.08 -5.70
C THR A 82 -8.04 -6.37 -7.03
N LEU A 83 -7.46 -6.85 -8.14
CA LEU A 83 -7.57 -6.19 -9.45
C LEU A 83 -8.99 -5.84 -9.90
N PRO A 84 -10.01 -6.71 -9.75
CA PRO A 84 -11.38 -6.36 -10.16
C PRO A 84 -11.89 -5.09 -9.47
N ILE A 85 -11.56 -4.90 -8.20
CA ILE A 85 -11.98 -3.73 -7.41
C ILE A 85 -11.20 -2.50 -7.86
N VAL A 86 -9.87 -2.60 -7.99
CA VAL A 86 -9.01 -1.49 -8.45
C VAL A 86 -9.43 -1.00 -9.83
N LYS A 87 -9.70 -1.93 -10.77
CA LYS A 87 -10.21 -1.58 -12.11
C LYS A 87 -11.58 -0.89 -12.04
N SER A 88 -12.48 -1.38 -11.17
CA SER A 88 -13.78 -0.75 -10.97
C SER A 88 -13.66 0.67 -10.42
N TRP A 89 -12.72 0.93 -9.51
CA TRP A 89 -12.45 2.29 -9.02
C TRP A 89 -11.88 3.18 -10.13
N ASN A 90 -10.96 2.67 -10.96
CA ASN A 90 -10.47 3.42 -12.12
C ASN A 90 -11.62 3.85 -13.03
N ASP A 91 -12.50 2.93 -13.41
CA ASP A 91 -13.59 3.21 -14.34
C ASP A 91 -14.60 4.22 -13.76
N ARG A 92 -14.93 4.10 -12.46
CA ARG A 92 -15.90 4.97 -11.80
C ARG A 92 -15.37 6.35 -11.43
N TYR A 93 -14.12 6.43 -10.99
CA TYR A 93 -13.60 7.65 -10.35
C TYR A 93 -12.56 8.40 -11.20
N ARG A 94 -11.98 7.79 -12.24
CA ARG A 94 -11.09 8.50 -13.17
C ARG A 94 -11.73 9.77 -13.75
N PRO A 95 -12.99 9.76 -14.22
CA PRO A 95 -13.66 10.98 -14.71
C PRO A 95 -13.88 12.02 -13.61
N ARG A 96 -13.83 11.63 -12.34
CA ARG A 96 -14.04 12.48 -11.17
C ARG A 96 -12.74 12.99 -10.54
N GLY A 97 -11.59 12.67 -11.13
CA GLY A 97 -10.29 13.16 -10.66
C GLY A 97 -9.42 12.15 -9.91
N LEU A 98 -9.76 10.84 -9.90
CA LEU A 98 -8.85 9.80 -9.43
C LEU A 98 -7.84 9.47 -10.54
N THR A 99 -6.59 9.28 -10.15
CA THR A 99 -5.55 8.63 -10.96
C THR A 99 -5.08 7.37 -10.24
N ILE A 100 -5.13 6.22 -10.90
CA ILE A 100 -4.55 4.98 -10.37
C ILE A 100 -3.23 4.75 -11.08
N ILE A 101 -2.20 4.36 -10.34
CA ILE A 101 -0.87 4.00 -10.85
C ILE A 101 -0.50 2.65 -10.23
N GLY A 102 -0.30 1.64 -11.06
CA GLY A 102 0.26 0.37 -10.64
C GLY A 102 1.78 0.46 -10.61
N VAL A 103 2.40 0.13 -9.49
CA VAL A 103 3.84 -0.07 -9.39
C VAL A 103 4.09 -1.56 -9.41
N HIS A 104 4.66 -2.04 -10.51
CA HIS A 104 4.96 -3.46 -10.69
C HIS A 104 6.35 -3.75 -10.16
N SER A 105 6.42 -4.28 -8.93
CA SER A 105 7.65 -4.73 -8.28
C SER A 105 7.71 -6.26 -8.34
N PRO A 106 8.60 -6.86 -9.13
CA PRO A 106 8.60 -8.28 -9.42
C PRO A 106 9.02 -9.13 -8.21
N GLU A 107 8.33 -10.24 -7.95
CA GLU A 107 8.73 -11.23 -6.94
C GLU A 107 9.68 -12.28 -7.54
N PHE A 108 9.48 -12.63 -8.83
CA PHE A 108 10.23 -13.66 -9.55
C PHE A 108 10.93 -13.10 -10.80
N ASP A 109 12.00 -13.79 -11.25
CA ASP A 109 12.79 -13.34 -12.40
C ASP A 109 11.98 -13.21 -13.70
N ASP A 110 10.96 -14.03 -13.88
CA ASP A 110 10.11 -13.99 -15.07
C ASP A 110 9.22 -12.76 -15.12
N GLU A 111 8.94 -12.17 -13.96
CA GLU A 111 8.17 -10.95 -13.81
C GLU A 111 8.98 -9.68 -14.16
N ARG A 112 10.31 -9.77 -14.14
CA ARG A 112 11.21 -8.66 -14.53
C ARG A 112 11.18 -8.37 -16.03
N LYS A 113 10.71 -9.32 -16.83
CA LYS A 113 10.64 -9.19 -18.29
C LYS A 113 9.45 -8.32 -18.69
N VAL A 114 9.73 -7.17 -19.27
CA VAL A 114 8.69 -6.20 -19.64
C VAL A 114 7.68 -6.78 -20.63
N GLU A 115 8.12 -7.66 -21.52
CA GLU A 115 7.25 -8.35 -22.48
C GLU A 115 6.20 -9.23 -21.77
N ASN A 116 6.61 -9.92 -20.68
CA ASN A 116 5.68 -10.71 -19.87
C ASN A 116 4.68 -9.79 -19.18
N LEU A 117 5.17 -8.70 -18.56
CA LEU A 117 4.30 -7.73 -17.92
C LEU A 117 3.30 -7.11 -18.90
N ARG A 118 3.71 -6.71 -20.10
CA ARG A 118 2.81 -6.17 -21.13
C ARG A 118 1.72 -7.16 -21.54
N ARG A 119 2.10 -8.44 -21.68
CA ARG A 119 1.14 -9.52 -21.99
C ARG A 119 0.15 -9.71 -20.85
N GLU A 120 0.61 -9.72 -19.59
CA GLU A 120 -0.24 -9.89 -18.43
C GLU A 120 -1.15 -8.67 -18.20
N ILE A 121 -0.67 -7.45 -18.37
CA ILE A 121 -1.48 -6.22 -18.32
C ILE A 121 -2.65 -6.31 -19.31
N THR A 122 -2.36 -6.77 -20.54
CA THR A 122 -3.39 -6.96 -21.58
C THR A 122 -4.38 -8.05 -21.20
N SER A 123 -3.88 -9.21 -20.77
CA SER A 123 -4.69 -10.36 -20.35
C SER A 123 -5.61 -10.04 -19.16
N LEU A 124 -5.10 -9.28 -18.19
CA LEU A 124 -5.82 -8.85 -17.00
C LEU A 124 -6.74 -7.65 -17.25
N GLY A 125 -6.67 -7.05 -18.43
CA GLY A 125 -7.49 -5.88 -18.80
C GLY A 125 -7.18 -4.64 -17.98
N ILE A 126 -5.93 -4.44 -17.59
CA ILE A 126 -5.47 -3.25 -16.87
C ILE A 126 -5.32 -2.09 -17.86
N ARG A 127 -5.99 -0.97 -17.59
CA ARG A 127 -6.01 0.21 -18.46
C ARG A 127 -5.41 1.46 -17.83
N TYR A 128 -5.17 1.43 -16.52
CA TYR A 128 -4.51 2.52 -15.82
C TYR A 128 -2.99 2.46 -16.02
N PRO A 129 -2.26 3.56 -15.80
CA PRO A 129 -0.81 3.62 -15.88
C PRO A 129 -0.13 2.57 -15.00
N VAL A 130 0.91 1.92 -15.53
CA VAL A 130 1.76 0.99 -14.77
C VAL A 130 3.21 1.38 -15.00
N VAL A 131 3.99 1.45 -13.91
CA VAL A 131 5.44 1.64 -13.95
C VAL A 131 6.13 0.39 -13.44
N THR A 132 7.23 -0.01 -14.10
CA THR A 132 8.10 -1.11 -13.64
C THR A 132 9.01 -0.62 -12.51
N ASP A 133 9.21 -1.46 -11.50
CA ASP A 133 10.12 -1.21 -10.38
C ASP A 133 11.05 -2.40 -10.14
N ASN A 134 11.73 -2.82 -11.22
CA ASN A 134 12.58 -4.02 -11.21
C ASN A 134 13.72 -3.95 -10.19
N ASP A 135 14.18 -2.76 -9.84
CA ASP A 135 15.26 -2.52 -8.88
C ASP A 135 14.75 -2.14 -7.49
N TYR A 136 13.44 -2.23 -7.25
CA TYR A 136 12.78 -1.94 -5.98
C TYR A 136 13.05 -0.50 -5.46
N GLN A 137 13.33 0.45 -6.34
CA GLN A 137 13.61 1.83 -5.93
C GLN A 137 12.35 2.51 -5.38
N ILE A 138 11.22 2.35 -6.07
CA ILE A 138 9.94 2.89 -5.61
C ILE A 138 9.46 2.12 -4.37
N TRP A 139 9.54 0.80 -4.41
CA TRP A 139 9.24 -0.09 -3.27
C TRP A 139 9.93 0.36 -1.98
N ASN A 140 11.25 0.55 -2.06
CA ASN A 140 12.06 0.96 -0.91
C ASN A 140 11.74 2.39 -0.45
N ALA A 141 11.49 3.32 -1.38
CA ALA A 141 11.13 4.70 -1.06
C ALA A 141 9.79 4.77 -0.29
N TYR A 142 8.83 3.92 -0.64
CA TYR A 142 7.54 3.79 0.04
C TYR A 142 7.58 2.85 1.25
N LYS A 143 8.72 2.19 1.52
CA LYS A 143 8.88 1.22 2.62
C LYS A 143 7.85 0.10 2.55
N VAL A 144 7.59 -0.39 1.35
CA VAL A 144 6.67 -1.51 1.13
C VAL A 144 7.32 -2.80 1.63
N GLU A 145 6.54 -3.69 2.23
CA GLU A 145 7.02 -4.95 2.82
C GLU A 145 6.31 -6.18 2.25
N ALA A 146 5.16 -5.99 1.59
CA ALA A 146 4.36 -7.10 1.04
C ALA A 146 3.46 -6.66 -0.12
N TRP A 147 3.02 -7.62 -0.93
CA TRP A 147 2.03 -7.45 -1.98
C TRP A 147 0.63 -7.99 -1.59
N PRO A 148 -0.46 -7.36 -2.02
CA PRO A 148 -0.49 -5.99 -2.52
C PRO A 148 -0.30 -4.99 -1.39
N THR A 149 0.21 -3.80 -1.69
CA THR A 149 0.17 -2.64 -0.79
C THR A 149 -0.38 -1.44 -1.55
N VAL A 150 -1.36 -0.77 -0.97
CA VAL A 150 -2.03 0.36 -1.60
C VAL A 150 -1.80 1.62 -0.79
N PHE A 151 -1.45 2.71 -1.45
CA PHE A 151 -1.39 4.05 -0.87
C PHE A 151 -2.42 4.95 -1.53
N LEU A 152 -3.09 5.78 -0.72
CA LEU A 152 -4.02 6.80 -1.19
C LEU A 152 -3.49 8.18 -0.85
N LEU A 153 -3.33 9.02 -1.88
CA LEU A 153 -2.80 10.37 -1.78
C LEU A 153 -3.91 11.39 -2.02
N ASP A 154 -3.86 12.50 -1.28
CA ASP A 154 -4.75 13.64 -1.51
C ASP A 154 -4.32 14.50 -2.70
N LYS A 155 -5.09 15.55 -2.98
CA LYS A 155 -4.84 16.50 -4.08
C LYS A 155 -3.54 17.32 -3.91
N GLN A 156 -2.95 17.30 -2.71
CA GLN A 156 -1.63 17.86 -2.40
C GLN A 156 -0.50 16.84 -2.55
N GLY A 157 -0.80 15.57 -2.91
CA GLY A 157 0.16 14.47 -3.01
C GLY A 157 0.70 14.00 -1.66
N ARG A 158 -0.06 14.19 -0.58
CA ARG A 158 0.26 13.68 0.75
C ARG A 158 -0.40 12.33 0.94
N ILE A 159 0.32 11.40 1.55
CA ILE A 159 -0.23 10.08 1.88
C ILE A 159 -1.28 10.25 2.99
N ARG A 160 -2.52 9.79 2.72
CA ARG A 160 -3.66 9.86 3.65
C ARG A 160 -4.05 8.49 4.19
N TRP A 161 -3.70 7.44 3.50
CA TRP A 161 -4.04 6.08 3.89
C TRP A 161 -3.12 5.07 3.21
N MET A 162 -2.91 3.95 3.90
CA MET A 162 -2.17 2.80 3.40
C MET A 162 -2.85 1.52 3.87
N HIS A 163 -2.85 0.51 3.02
CA HIS A 163 -3.31 -0.82 3.35
C HIS A 163 -2.36 -1.88 2.78
N VAL A 164 -2.07 -2.91 3.58
CA VAL A 164 -1.25 -4.06 3.19
C VAL A 164 -2.14 -5.29 3.09
N GLY A 165 -2.06 -6.01 1.97
CA GLY A 165 -2.84 -7.20 1.71
C GLY A 165 -4.19 -6.94 1.05
N GLU A 166 -5.02 -7.99 0.99
CA GLU A 166 -6.39 -7.91 0.52
C GLU A 166 -7.32 -7.33 1.59
N GLY A 167 -8.39 -6.65 1.18
CA GLY A 167 -9.44 -6.21 2.10
C GLY A 167 -9.63 -4.71 2.17
N ASP A 168 -10.35 -4.27 3.20
CA ASP A 168 -10.69 -2.86 3.50
C ASP A 168 -11.22 -2.03 2.31
N TYR A 169 -11.78 -2.71 1.29
CA TYR A 169 -12.25 -2.08 0.06
C TYR A 169 -13.32 -1.01 0.31
N LYS A 170 -14.20 -1.22 1.32
CA LYS A 170 -15.23 -0.25 1.68
C LYS A 170 -14.62 1.03 2.26
N GLU A 171 -13.61 0.87 3.11
CA GLU A 171 -12.91 2.01 3.71
C GLU A 171 -12.08 2.75 2.67
N ALA A 172 -11.33 2.03 1.82
CA ALA A 172 -10.60 2.62 0.70
C ALA A 172 -11.52 3.45 -0.21
N GLU A 173 -12.67 2.89 -0.60
CA GLU A 173 -13.63 3.58 -1.46
C GLU A 173 -14.25 4.80 -0.79
N ARG A 174 -14.59 4.70 0.50
CA ARG A 174 -15.08 5.84 1.30
C ARG A 174 -14.06 6.98 1.32
N LEU A 175 -12.78 6.65 1.51
CA LEU A 175 -11.70 7.64 1.52
C LEU A 175 -11.45 8.23 0.13
N ILE A 176 -11.49 7.44 -0.94
CA ILE A 176 -11.44 7.95 -2.32
C ILE A 176 -12.53 8.99 -2.54
N GLN A 177 -13.78 8.69 -2.17
CA GLN A 177 -14.90 9.61 -2.32
C GLN A 177 -14.72 10.88 -1.49
N LYS A 178 -14.26 10.75 -0.24
CA LYS A 178 -13.97 11.88 0.64
C LYS A 178 -12.91 12.80 0.04
N LEU A 179 -11.76 12.25 -0.39
CA LEU A 179 -10.67 13.04 -0.94
C LEU A 179 -11.03 13.69 -2.29
N LEU A 180 -11.85 13.04 -3.09
CA LEU A 180 -12.36 13.62 -4.34
C LEU A 180 -13.27 14.83 -4.08
N ALA A 181 -14.02 14.83 -2.97
CA ALA A 181 -14.90 15.92 -2.56
C ALA A 181 -14.16 17.10 -1.87
N GLU A 182 -12.93 16.88 -1.38
CA GLU A 182 -12.12 17.97 -0.80
C GLU A 182 -11.81 19.05 -1.85
N GLU A 183 -11.80 20.33 -1.43
CA GLU A 183 -11.39 21.43 -2.29
C GLU A 183 -9.93 21.26 -2.73
N PRO A 184 -9.57 21.60 -3.98
CA PRO A 184 -8.17 21.65 -4.38
C PRO A 184 -7.43 22.69 -3.54
N PRO A 185 -6.10 22.53 -3.35
CA PRO A 185 -5.32 23.54 -2.65
C PRO A 185 -5.45 24.88 -3.35
N LEU A 186 -5.59 25.95 -2.57
CA LEU A 186 -5.51 27.30 -3.12
C LEU A 186 -4.10 27.47 -3.73
N GLU A 187 -4.03 27.71 -5.03
CA GLU A 187 -2.78 28.11 -5.66
C GLU A 187 -2.36 29.45 -5.06
N ASN A 188 -1.32 29.47 -4.25
CA ASN A 188 -0.65 30.71 -3.88
C ASN A 188 -0.02 31.29 -5.15
N LYS A 189 -0.72 32.27 -5.73
CA LYS A 189 -0.18 33.10 -6.82
C LYS A 189 0.98 33.95 -6.34
#